data_6c0b2755e5b58dae71b27f72d5cd0131
#
_entry.id   6c0b2755e5b58dae71b27f72d5cd0131
#
_cell.length_a   1.000
_cell.length_b   1.000
_cell.length_c   1.000
_cell.angle_alpha   90.00
_cell.angle_beta   90.00
_cell.angle_gamma   90.00
#
_symmetry.space_group_name_H-M   'P 1'
#
loop_
_entity.id
_entity.type
_entity.pdbx_description
1 polymer ?
#
loop_
_entity_poly.entity_id
_entity_poly.type
_entity_poly.pdbx_seq_one_letter_code
_entity_poly.pdbx_strand_id
1 'polypeptide(L)'
;MVHIYVKALTKIASRYAPSRSLSFNLVHLFKALQLMEEKGHVSRSLLRKELSLGEGVVRTLLKHLKMQGLIKSTKSGTRLTEKGMTILSGLVSSIPAETSIPKSSVAVGKFNYVVLLKQYGFAAIRSGIEQRDAAIKMGASGATTLLFKENKFVIPGTNYNSLTKEPHIAKILIENLKPEDGDVIIIGSAVEDIRTAELAAKNAALLTIVNHDEHAQ
;
A
#
# COMPACT_ATOMS: atom_id res chain seq x y z
N MET A 1 7.68 -13.52 9.23
CA MET A 1 6.67 -13.16 10.28
C MET A 1 5.57 -12.19 9.77
N VAL A 2 5.89 -11.25 8.87
CA VAL A 2 4.93 -10.26 8.28
C VAL A 2 3.81 -10.92 7.49
N HIS A 3 4.10 -11.99 6.80
CA HIS A 3 3.16 -12.77 5.98
C HIS A 3 1.89 -13.19 6.74
N ILE A 4 1.98 -13.46 8.04
CA ILE A 4 0.82 -13.81 8.87
C ILE A 4 -0.21 -12.68 8.90
N TYR A 5 0.24 -11.44 8.98
CA TYR A 5 -0.64 -10.27 9.05
C TYR A 5 -1.28 -9.95 7.69
N VAL A 6 -0.49 -10.09 6.61
CA VAL A 6 -1.02 -9.93 5.24
C VAL A 6 -2.04 -11.05 4.95
N LYS A 7 -1.73 -12.31 5.26
CA LYS A 7 -2.67 -13.45 5.13
C LYS A 7 -3.95 -13.24 5.95
N ALA A 8 -3.83 -12.68 7.17
CA ALA A 8 -5.00 -12.37 7.98
C ALA A 8 -5.93 -11.36 7.29
N LEU A 9 -5.38 -10.27 6.73
CA LEU A 9 -6.17 -9.29 5.98
C LEU A 9 -6.68 -9.84 4.65
N THR A 10 -5.89 -10.64 3.93
CA THR A 10 -6.33 -11.30 2.69
C THR A 10 -7.54 -12.18 2.94
N LYS A 11 -7.55 -12.95 4.03
CA LYS A 11 -8.70 -13.75 4.44
C LYS A 11 -9.95 -12.91 4.71
N ILE A 12 -9.79 -11.69 5.26
CA ILE A 12 -10.90 -10.75 5.48
C ILE A 12 -11.42 -10.17 4.14
N ALA A 13 -10.51 -9.92 3.20
CA ALA A 13 -10.84 -9.44 1.86
C ALA A 13 -11.31 -10.55 0.90
N SER A 14 -11.23 -11.82 1.31
CA SER A 14 -11.70 -12.95 0.50
C SER A 14 -13.23 -13.05 0.49
N ARG A 15 -13.76 -13.80 -0.47
CA ARG A 15 -15.21 -14.01 -0.62
C ARG A 15 -15.84 -14.60 0.64
N TYR A 16 -16.88 -13.95 1.12
CA TYR A 16 -17.69 -14.43 2.24
C TYR A 16 -18.81 -15.41 1.82
N ALA A 17 -19.13 -15.42 0.53
CA ALA A 17 -20.10 -16.33 -0.07
C ALA A 17 -19.71 -16.67 -1.51
N PRO A 18 -20.00 -17.87 -2.02
CA PRO A 18 -19.60 -18.32 -3.36
C PRO A 18 -20.07 -17.42 -4.51
N SER A 19 -21.15 -16.64 -4.30
CA SER A 19 -21.81 -15.84 -5.33
C SER A 19 -21.51 -14.35 -5.32
N ARG A 20 -20.73 -13.82 -4.34
CA ARG A 20 -20.47 -12.37 -4.26
C ARG A 20 -18.98 -12.08 -4.05
N SER A 21 -18.37 -11.40 -5.02
CA SER A 21 -17.08 -10.75 -4.82
C SER A 21 -17.27 -9.47 -4.00
N LEU A 22 -16.36 -9.21 -3.06
CA LEU A 22 -16.34 -7.97 -2.32
C LEU A 22 -15.90 -6.82 -3.25
N SER A 23 -16.49 -5.65 -3.08
CA SER A 23 -16.12 -4.43 -3.82
C SER A 23 -14.98 -3.67 -3.12
N PHE A 24 -14.28 -4.30 -2.18
CA PHE A 24 -13.05 -3.82 -1.56
C PHE A 24 -12.03 -4.96 -1.49
N ASN A 25 -10.77 -4.60 -1.42
CA ASN A 25 -9.66 -5.55 -1.36
C ASN A 25 -8.73 -5.24 -0.16
N LEU A 26 -7.61 -5.94 -0.11
CA LEU A 26 -6.60 -5.87 0.94
C LEU A 26 -6.14 -4.44 1.25
N VAL A 27 -5.90 -3.62 0.22
CA VAL A 27 -5.40 -2.25 0.42
C VAL A 27 -6.42 -1.34 1.10
N HIS A 28 -7.71 -1.51 0.85
CA HIS A 28 -8.76 -0.74 1.53
C HIS A 28 -8.82 -1.06 3.02
N LEU A 29 -8.61 -2.35 3.39
CA LEU A 29 -8.51 -2.75 4.79
C LEU A 29 -7.28 -2.13 5.45
N PHE A 30 -6.12 -2.21 4.81
CA PHE A 30 -4.87 -1.65 5.32
C PHE A 30 -4.99 -0.13 5.55
N LYS A 31 -5.42 0.62 4.52
CA LYS A 31 -5.61 2.08 4.63
C LYS A 31 -6.66 2.45 5.69
N ALA A 32 -7.74 1.68 5.83
CA ALA A 32 -8.73 1.92 6.88
C ALA A 32 -8.13 1.79 8.28
N LEU A 33 -7.27 0.78 8.51
CA LEU A 33 -6.57 0.61 9.78
C LEU A 33 -5.57 1.74 10.03
N GLN A 34 -4.80 2.16 9.02
CA GLN A 34 -3.89 3.32 9.12
C GLN A 34 -4.62 4.61 9.51
N LEU A 35 -5.76 4.90 8.86
CA LEU A 35 -6.58 6.07 9.19
C LEU A 35 -7.11 6.04 10.63
N MET A 36 -7.48 4.85 11.13
CA MET A 36 -7.95 4.69 12.51
C MET A 36 -6.83 4.87 13.53
N GLU A 37 -5.61 4.48 13.21
CA GLU A 37 -4.44 4.72 14.05
C GLU A 37 -4.09 6.20 14.08
N GLU A 38 -3.99 6.83 12.92
CA GLU A 38 -3.63 8.25 12.76
C GLU A 38 -4.62 9.18 13.46
N LYS A 39 -5.93 8.95 13.28
CA LYS A 39 -6.99 9.83 13.78
C LYS A 39 -7.56 9.40 15.14
N GLY A 40 -7.21 8.22 15.63
CA GLY A 40 -7.80 7.61 16.82
C GLY A 40 -9.24 7.11 16.62
N HIS A 41 -10.09 7.94 16.00
CA HIS A 41 -11.48 7.61 15.65
C HIS A 41 -11.80 8.10 14.23
N VAL A 42 -12.50 7.27 13.46
CA VAL A 42 -12.90 7.62 12.09
C VAL A 42 -14.40 7.48 11.88
N SER A 43 -14.98 8.40 11.12
CA SER A 43 -16.36 8.32 10.67
C SER A 43 -16.48 7.50 9.38
N ARG A 44 -17.69 6.99 9.08
CA ARG A 44 -17.96 6.34 7.80
C ARG A 44 -17.80 7.28 6.61
N SER A 45 -18.15 8.54 6.76
CA SER A 45 -18.00 9.54 5.70
C SER A 45 -16.53 9.80 5.36
N LEU A 46 -15.65 9.86 6.38
CA LEU A 46 -14.20 9.97 6.17
C LEU A 46 -13.67 8.74 5.43
N LEU A 47 -13.99 7.54 5.90
CA LEU A 47 -13.58 6.31 5.22
C LEU A 47 -14.07 6.23 3.78
N ARG A 48 -15.32 6.63 3.51
CA ARG A 48 -15.85 6.68 2.14
C ARG A 48 -15.00 7.57 1.24
N LYS A 49 -14.64 8.76 1.72
CA LYS A 49 -13.82 9.73 0.98
C LYS A 49 -12.40 9.20 0.76
N GLU A 50 -11.74 8.74 1.81
CA GLU A 50 -10.32 8.36 1.78
C GLU A 50 -10.07 7.01 1.08
N LEU A 51 -11.04 6.11 1.11
CA LEU A 51 -10.95 4.81 0.43
C LEU A 51 -11.53 4.84 -0.99
N SER A 52 -12.14 5.94 -1.42
CA SER A 52 -12.86 6.04 -2.71
C SER A 52 -13.92 4.95 -2.89
N LEU A 53 -14.64 4.60 -1.81
CA LEU A 53 -15.64 3.54 -1.77
C LEU A 53 -17.06 4.10 -1.56
N GLY A 54 -18.05 3.40 -2.10
CA GLY A 54 -19.46 3.68 -1.82
C GLY A 54 -19.85 3.36 -0.37
N GLU A 55 -20.92 4.01 0.14
CA GLU A 55 -21.35 3.87 1.54
C GLU A 55 -21.66 2.42 1.93
N GLY A 56 -22.34 1.66 1.09
CA GLY A 56 -22.67 0.26 1.33
C GLY A 56 -21.41 -0.61 1.42
N VAL A 57 -20.39 -0.31 0.61
CA VAL A 57 -19.10 -1.02 0.60
C VAL A 57 -18.35 -0.74 1.90
N VAL A 58 -18.28 0.52 2.34
CA VAL A 58 -17.65 0.90 3.61
C VAL A 58 -18.35 0.23 4.80
N ARG A 59 -19.69 0.15 4.78
CA ARG A 59 -20.46 -0.56 5.81
C ARG A 59 -20.09 -2.05 5.87
N THR A 60 -19.94 -2.70 4.72
CA THR A 60 -19.52 -4.10 4.62
C THR A 60 -18.09 -4.29 5.09
N LEU A 61 -17.16 -3.41 4.68
CA LEU A 61 -15.77 -3.42 5.13
C LEU A 61 -15.67 -3.33 6.65
N LEU A 62 -16.36 -2.38 7.26
CA LEU A 62 -16.40 -2.21 8.71
C LEU A 62 -17.02 -3.43 9.42
N LYS A 63 -18.07 -4.04 8.84
CA LYS A 63 -18.65 -5.28 9.37
C LYS A 63 -17.61 -6.40 9.41
N HIS A 64 -16.86 -6.60 8.32
CA HIS A 64 -15.81 -7.63 8.25
C HIS A 64 -14.69 -7.38 9.27
N LEU A 65 -14.16 -6.16 9.35
CA LEU A 65 -13.15 -5.81 10.35
C LEU A 65 -13.64 -6.03 11.79
N LYS A 66 -14.90 -5.66 12.08
CA LYS A 66 -15.51 -5.86 13.40
C LYS A 66 -15.70 -7.33 13.75
N MET A 67 -16.17 -8.15 12.80
CA MET A 67 -16.34 -9.60 12.98
C MET A 67 -15.00 -10.30 13.31
N GLN A 68 -13.90 -9.81 12.78
CA GLN A 68 -12.56 -10.30 13.08
C GLN A 68 -11.95 -9.70 14.36
N GLY A 69 -12.70 -8.82 15.02
CA GLY A 69 -12.27 -8.19 16.27
C GLY A 69 -11.15 -7.15 16.10
N LEU A 70 -10.92 -6.61 14.88
CA LEU A 70 -9.86 -5.64 14.63
C LEU A 70 -10.26 -4.21 14.97
N ILE A 71 -11.55 -3.93 14.98
CA ILE A 71 -12.11 -2.61 15.25
C ILE A 71 -13.28 -2.69 16.22
N LYS A 72 -13.56 -1.57 16.90
CA LYS A 72 -14.77 -1.37 17.69
C LYS A 72 -15.42 -0.03 17.37
N SER A 73 -16.76 -0.02 17.43
CA SER A 73 -17.56 1.19 17.26
C SER A 73 -17.77 1.86 18.62
N THR A 74 -17.66 3.17 18.65
CA THR A 74 -17.90 4.03 19.81
C THR A 74 -18.85 5.16 19.43
N LYS A 75 -19.28 5.99 20.39
CA LYS A 75 -20.07 7.20 20.11
C LYS A 75 -19.30 8.18 19.22
N SER A 76 -17.97 8.25 19.38
CA SER A 76 -17.07 9.14 18.62
C SER A 76 -16.69 8.60 17.25
N GLY A 77 -17.07 7.38 16.87
CA GLY A 77 -16.71 6.75 15.60
C GLY A 77 -16.15 5.33 15.76
N THR A 78 -15.42 4.88 14.78
CA THR A 78 -14.79 3.56 14.77
C THR A 78 -13.30 3.71 15.06
N ARG A 79 -12.76 2.82 15.89
CA ARG A 79 -11.33 2.79 16.26
C ARG A 79 -10.77 1.37 16.29
N LEU A 80 -9.44 1.25 16.30
CA LEU A 80 -8.75 -0.02 16.45
C LEU A 80 -8.99 -0.66 17.82
N THR A 81 -8.89 -1.98 17.84
CA THR A 81 -8.67 -2.79 19.06
C THR A 81 -7.17 -3.07 19.19
N GLU A 82 -6.73 -3.66 20.32
CA GLU A 82 -5.36 -4.14 20.48
C GLU A 82 -4.95 -5.13 19.39
N LYS A 83 -5.85 -6.06 19.04
CA LYS A 83 -5.64 -6.98 17.91
C LYS A 83 -5.48 -6.24 16.58
N GLY A 84 -6.29 -5.20 16.34
CA GLY A 84 -6.16 -4.36 15.13
C GLY A 84 -4.83 -3.63 15.09
N MET A 85 -4.37 -3.08 16.22
CA MET A 85 -3.07 -2.42 16.35
C MET A 85 -1.92 -3.40 16.08
N THR A 86 -1.96 -4.61 16.65
CA THR A 86 -0.95 -5.64 16.41
C THR A 86 -0.82 -5.99 14.92
N ILE A 87 -1.96 -6.19 14.24
CA ILE A 87 -1.95 -6.48 12.79
C ILE A 87 -1.39 -5.31 12.00
N LEU A 88 -1.83 -4.08 12.30
CA LEU A 88 -1.37 -2.89 11.62
C LEU A 88 0.14 -2.67 11.82
N SER A 89 0.64 -2.78 13.05
CA SER A 89 2.07 -2.65 13.36
C SER A 89 2.92 -3.67 12.59
N GLY A 90 2.42 -4.91 12.46
CA GLY A 90 3.09 -5.93 11.67
C GLY A 90 3.15 -5.61 10.17
N LEU A 91 2.14 -4.94 9.62
CA LEU A 91 2.15 -4.49 8.21
C LEU A 91 3.04 -3.25 8.01
N VAL A 92 2.95 -2.29 8.94
CA VAL A 92 3.77 -1.07 8.92
C VAL A 92 5.25 -1.40 9.06
N SER A 93 5.65 -2.48 9.74
CA SER A 93 7.05 -2.91 9.77
C SER A 93 7.63 -3.26 8.39
N SER A 94 6.78 -3.63 7.43
CA SER A 94 7.20 -3.91 6.05
C SER A 94 6.98 -2.73 5.10
N ILE A 95 6.01 -1.86 5.41
CA ILE A 95 5.74 -0.63 4.67
C ILE A 95 5.83 0.54 5.66
N PRO A 96 7.06 0.88 6.14
CA PRO A 96 7.22 1.80 7.28
C PRO A 96 7.10 3.27 6.92
N ALA A 97 7.25 3.62 5.65
CA ALA A 97 7.27 5.01 5.22
C ALA A 97 6.57 5.19 3.87
N GLU A 98 5.96 6.33 3.73
CA GLU A 98 5.24 6.72 2.53
C GLU A 98 5.26 8.25 2.35
N THR A 99 5.21 8.73 1.10
CA THR A 99 5.21 10.15 0.78
C THR A 99 4.62 10.40 -0.61
N SER A 100 4.25 11.63 -0.90
CA SER A 100 3.95 12.06 -2.26
C SER A 100 5.16 12.72 -2.91
N ILE A 101 5.27 12.59 -4.24
CA ILE A 101 6.28 13.29 -5.02
C ILE A 101 5.61 14.10 -6.14
N PRO A 102 6.21 15.21 -6.57
CA PRO A 102 5.75 15.94 -7.75
C PRO A 102 5.92 15.10 -9.03
N LYS A 103 5.49 15.66 -10.16
CA LYS A 103 5.71 15.05 -11.48
C LYS A 103 7.21 14.82 -11.69
N SER A 104 7.57 13.64 -12.20
CA SER A 104 8.94 13.19 -12.38
C SER A 104 9.04 12.29 -13.60
N SER A 105 10.22 12.15 -14.18
CA SER A 105 10.48 11.26 -15.33
C SER A 105 10.31 9.77 -14.98
N VAL A 106 10.42 9.42 -13.69
CA VAL A 106 10.21 8.04 -13.21
C VAL A 106 8.75 7.76 -12.83
N ALA A 107 7.84 8.73 -13.01
CA ALA A 107 6.44 8.62 -12.65
C ALA A 107 5.55 8.85 -13.86
N VAL A 108 4.57 7.96 -14.09
CA VAL A 108 3.73 7.95 -15.30
C VAL A 108 2.42 8.74 -15.16
N GLY A 109 2.21 9.45 -14.07
CA GLY A 109 0.98 10.21 -13.81
C GLY A 109 1.22 11.62 -13.31
N LYS A 110 0.12 12.37 -13.16
CA LYS A 110 0.11 13.73 -12.59
C LYS A 110 0.26 13.69 -11.07
N PHE A 111 -0.41 12.74 -10.44
CA PHE A 111 -0.37 12.49 -8.99
C PHE A 111 0.44 11.24 -8.71
N ASN A 112 1.43 11.35 -7.84
CA ASN A 112 2.38 10.28 -7.57
C ASN A 112 2.53 10.08 -6.07
N TYR A 113 2.32 8.85 -5.64
CA TYR A 113 2.43 8.44 -4.25
C TYR A 113 3.41 7.30 -4.12
N VAL A 114 4.26 7.36 -3.11
CA VAL A 114 5.40 6.47 -2.95
C VAL A 114 5.29 5.72 -1.64
N VAL A 115 5.55 4.44 -1.67
CA VAL A 115 5.69 3.60 -0.49
C VAL A 115 7.06 2.93 -0.47
N LEU A 116 7.64 2.83 0.73
CA LEU A 116 8.84 2.06 0.99
C LEU A 116 8.43 0.64 1.39
N LEU A 117 8.96 -0.36 0.72
CA LEU A 117 8.84 -1.77 1.08
C LEU A 117 10.21 -2.28 1.53
N LYS A 118 10.30 -2.68 2.81
CA LYS A 118 11.54 -3.17 3.42
C LYS A 118 11.96 -4.50 2.80
N GLN A 119 13.23 -4.71 2.67
CA GLN A 119 14.07 -5.83 2.18
C GLN A 119 13.42 -7.05 1.53
N TYR A 120 12.21 -7.43 1.94
CA TYR A 120 11.49 -8.60 1.40
C TYR A 120 11.17 -8.50 -0.10
N GLY A 121 10.99 -7.27 -0.60
CA GLY A 121 10.62 -7.04 -1.98
C GLY A 121 11.76 -7.28 -2.97
N PHE A 122 13.03 -7.22 -2.52
CA PHE A 122 14.16 -7.33 -3.45
C PHE A 122 14.22 -8.70 -4.14
N ALA A 123 14.03 -9.78 -3.39
CA ALA A 123 13.98 -11.14 -3.94
C ALA A 123 12.70 -11.42 -4.76
N ALA A 124 11.59 -10.74 -4.44
CA ALA A 124 10.31 -10.89 -5.13
C ALA A 124 10.17 -9.99 -6.37
N ILE A 125 11.05 -8.99 -6.56
CA ILE A 125 10.98 -8.05 -7.66
C ILE A 125 11.87 -8.51 -8.83
N ARG A 126 11.24 -8.97 -9.91
CA ARG A 126 11.96 -9.35 -11.13
C ARG A 126 12.09 -8.19 -12.13
N SER A 127 10.99 -7.50 -12.42
CA SER A 127 10.95 -6.45 -13.45
C SER A 127 10.08 -5.24 -13.10
N GLY A 128 9.29 -5.30 -12.04
CA GLY A 128 8.30 -4.28 -11.69
C GLY A 128 6.99 -4.36 -12.47
N ILE A 129 6.83 -5.30 -13.41
CA ILE A 129 5.60 -5.48 -14.21
C ILE A 129 4.42 -5.85 -13.32
N GLU A 130 4.62 -6.76 -12.37
CA GLU A 130 3.58 -7.19 -11.43
C GLU A 130 3.05 -6.03 -10.58
N GLN A 131 3.95 -5.15 -10.13
CA GLN A 131 3.62 -3.96 -9.36
C GLN A 131 2.82 -2.95 -10.21
N ARG A 132 3.23 -2.75 -11.47
CA ARG A 132 2.50 -1.93 -12.43
C ARG A 132 1.09 -2.46 -12.67
N ASP A 133 0.94 -3.74 -12.90
CA ASP A 133 -0.36 -4.38 -13.18
C ASP A 133 -1.26 -4.35 -11.94
N ALA A 134 -0.68 -4.50 -10.74
CA ALA A 134 -1.39 -4.33 -9.48
C ALA A 134 -1.92 -2.90 -9.28
N ALA A 135 -1.16 -1.89 -9.71
CA ALA A 135 -1.56 -0.49 -9.68
C ALA A 135 -2.68 -0.18 -10.68
N ILE A 136 -2.58 -0.70 -11.90
CA ILE A 136 -3.60 -0.53 -12.96
C ILE A 136 -4.95 -1.12 -12.50
N LYS A 137 -4.95 -2.26 -11.82
CA LYS A 137 -6.18 -2.86 -11.25
C LYS A 137 -6.87 -1.97 -10.21
N MET A 138 -6.16 -0.98 -9.66
CA MET A 138 -6.72 0.03 -8.75
C MET A 138 -7.22 1.30 -9.47
N GLY A 139 -7.22 1.32 -10.80
CA GLY A 139 -7.61 2.49 -11.59
C GLY A 139 -6.50 3.53 -11.77
N ALA A 140 -5.27 3.22 -11.40
CA ALA A 140 -4.12 4.08 -11.60
C ALA A 140 -3.57 3.96 -13.02
N SER A 141 -2.74 4.91 -13.45
CA SER A 141 -2.02 4.87 -14.73
C SER A 141 -0.94 3.80 -14.75
N GLY A 142 -0.47 3.37 -13.57
CA GLY A 142 0.54 2.35 -13.38
C GLY A 142 1.35 2.56 -12.11
N ALA A 143 2.44 1.80 -12.01
CA ALA A 143 3.44 2.02 -10.97
C ALA A 143 4.85 1.85 -11.55
N THR A 144 5.80 2.58 -10.96
CA THR A 144 7.23 2.40 -11.18
C THR A 144 7.83 1.78 -9.92
N THR A 145 8.64 0.76 -10.11
CA THR A 145 9.37 0.10 -9.03
C THR A 145 10.85 0.41 -9.14
N LEU A 146 11.45 0.87 -8.04
CA LEU A 146 12.87 1.15 -7.93
C LEU A 146 13.45 0.32 -6.79
N LEU A 147 14.67 -0.14 -6.96
CA LEU A 147 15.47 -0.78 -5.92
C LEU A 147 16.44 0.26 -5.35
N PHE A 148 16.59 0.33 -4.04
CA PHE A 148 17.62 1.14 -3.42
C PHE A 148 18.87 0.29 -3.20
N LYS A 149 19.95 0.65 -3.87
CA LYS A 149 21.22 -0.06 -3.84
C LYS A 149 22.39 0.90 -3.96
N GLU A 150 23.37 0.80 -3.06
CA GLU A 150 24.60 1.63 -3.08
C GLU A 150 24.27 3.13 -3.20
N ASN A 151 23.31 3.61 -2.40
CA ASN A 151 22.80 4.99 -2.44
C ASN A 151 22.24 5.44 -3.81
N LYS A 152 21.75 4.51 -4.62
CA LYS A 152 21.14 4.77 -5.94
C LYS A 152 19.75 4.18 -6.02
N PHE A 153 18.89 4.82 -6.80
CA PHE A 153 17.56 4.31 -7.16
C PHE A 153 17.64 3.64 -8.53
N VAL A 154 17.68 2.31 -8.57
CA VAL A 154 17.88 1.56 -9.80
C VAL A 154 16.60 0.86 -10.26
N ILE A 155 16.38 0.77 -11.56
CA ILE A 155 15.30 -0.01 -12.16
C ILE A 155 15.65 -1.50 -12.02
N PRO A 156 14.69 -2.38 -11.60
CA PRO A 156 14.92 -3.81 -11.51
C PRO A 156 15.52 -4.40 -12.79
N GLY A 157 16.53 -5.24 -12.66
CA GLY A 157 17.25 -5.85 -13.79
C GLY A 157 18.28 -4.94 -14.46
N THR A 158 18.52 -3.74 -13.94
CA THR A 158 19.55 -2.82 -14.43
C THR A 158 20.47 -2.33 -13.31
N ASN A 159 21.55 -1.66 -13.67
CA ASN A 159 22.39 -0.90 -12.74
C ASN A 159 22.27 0.62 -12.96
N TYR A 160 21.28 1.05 -13.74
CA TYR A 160 21.09 2.46 -14.07
C TYR A 160 20.42 3.21 -12.92
N ASN A 161 21.07 4.28 -12.43
CA ASN A 161 20.46 5.19 -11.46
C ASN A 161 19.43 6.07 -12.17
N SER A 162 18.16 5.76 -11.97
CA SER A 162 17.03 6.41 -12.66
C SER A 162 16.79 7.86 -12.24
N LEU A 163 17.32 8.28 -11.10
CA LEU A 163 17.16 9.65 -10.58
C LEU A 163 18.40 10.54 -10.75
N THR A 164 19.36 10.15 -11.58
CA THR A 164 20.57 10.95 -11.85
C THR A 164 20.23 12.36 -12.34
N LYS A 165 19.18 12.51 -13.15
CA LYS A 165 18.74 13.80 -13.71
C LYS A 165 17.73 14.55 -12.83
N GLU A 166 17.29 13.94 -11.74
CA GLU A 166 16.28 14.49 -10.83
C GLU A 166 16.73 14.40 -9.35
N PRO A 167 17.86 15.06 -8.99
CA PRO A 167 18.41 14.98 -7.64
C PRO A 167 17.43 15.48 -6.55
N HIS A 168 16.52 16.38 -6.89
CA HIS A 168 15.49 16.86 -5.98
C HIS A 168 14.48 15.76 -5.59
N ILE A 169 14.10 14.89 -6.54
CA ILE A 169 13.25 13.72 -6.25
C ILE A 169 14.00 12.72 -5.39
N ALA A 170 15.26 12.42 -5.73
CA ALA A 170 16.10 11.55 -4.92
C ALA A 170 16.20 12.05 -3.47
N LYS A 171 16.40 13.38 -3.28
CA LYS A 171 16.42 14.01 -1.97
C LYS A 171 15.11 13.81 -1.19
N ILE A 172 13.95 14.08 -1.81
CA ILE A 172 12.64 13.86 -1.20
C ILE A 172 12.49 12.41 -0.74
N LEU A 173 12.86 11.44 -1.58
CA LEU A 173 12.75 10.02 -1.25
C LEU A 173 13.68 9.62 -0.10
N ILE A 174 14.92 10.10 -0.09
CA ILE A 174 15.89 9.82 0.99
C ILE A 174 15.41 10.40 2.32
N GLU A 175 14.99 11.67 2.33
CA GLU A 175 14.59 12.38 3.56
C GLU A 175 13.31 11.81 4.17
N ASN A 176 12.31 11.48 3.34
CA ASN A 176 11.00 11.05 3.82
C ASN A 176 10.90 9.54 4.04
N LEU A 177 11.58 8.72 3.23
CA LEU A 177 11.48 7.28 3.30
C LEU A 177 12.65 6.64 4.08
N LYS A 178 13.83 7.29 4.10
CA LYS A 178 15.05 6.77 4.72
C LYS A 178 15.36 5.33 4.30
N PRO A 179 15.47 5.08 2.98
CA PRO A 179 15.66 3.74 2.45
C PRO A 179 17.04 3.20 2.83
N GLU A 180 17.13 1.90 3.04
CA GLU A 180 18.34 1.14 3.26
C GLU A 180 18.62 0.22 2.06
N ASP A 181 19.86 -0.21 1.91
CA ASP A 181 20.26 -1.14 0.85
C ASP A 181 19.38 -2.39 0.84
N GLY A 182 18.82 -2.72 -0.31
CA GLY A 182 17.88 -3.82 -0.49
C GLY A 182 16.41 -3.45 -0.32
N ASP A 183 16.09 -2.20 0.00
CA ASP A 183 14.70 -1.73 0.05
C ASP A 183 14.14 -1.47 -1.35
N VAL A 184 12.82 -1.57 -1.46
CA VAL A 184 12.08 -1.33 -2.69
C VAL A 184 11.19 -0.09 -2.53
N ILE A 185 11.22 0.76 -3.53
CA ILE A 185 10.40 1.95 -3.63
C ILE A 185 9.36 1.72 -4.73
N ILE A 186 8.08 1.81 -4.40
CA ILE A 186 6.98 1.67 -5.35
C ILE A 186 6.27 3.01 -5.47
N ILE A 187 6.26 3.56 -6.69
CA ILE A 187 5.64 4.83 -7.04
C ILE A 187 4.34 4.53 -7.78
N GLY A 188 3.20 4.65 -7.12
CA GLY A 188 1.89 4.60 -7.77
C GLY A 188 1.59 5.94 -8.44
N SER A 189 1.08 5.91 -9.66
CA SER A 189 0.84 7.09 -10.47
C SER A 189 -0.58 7.13 -11.01
N ALA A 190 -1.27 8.28 -10.85
CA ALA A 190 -2.63 8.48 -11.33
C ALA A 190 -2.78 9.85 -12.02
N VAL A 191 -3.81 9.96 -12.88
CA VAL A 191 -4.15 11.22 -13.56
C VAL A 191 -5.15 12.03 -12.76
N GLU A 192 -6.11 11.38 -12.10
CA GLU A 192 -7.28 12.03 -11.52
C GLU A 192 -7.02 12.59 -10.11
N ASP A 193 -6.51 11.77 -9.19
CA ASP A 193 -6.29 12.19 -7.80
C ASP A 193 -5.18 11.39 -7.09
N ILE A 194 -4.70 11.97 -5.98
CA ILE A 194 -3.60 11.39 -5.18
C ILE A 194 -4.04 10.12 -4.43
N ARG A 195 -5.31 9.96 -4.09
CA ARG A 195 -5.82 8.78 -3.36
C ARG A 195 -5.76 7.53 -4.23
N THR A 196 -6.06 7.68 -5.52
CA THR A 196 -5.90 6.60 -6.51
C THR A 196 -4.43 6.19 -6.62
N ALA A 197 -3.51 7.15 -6.67
CA ALA A 197 -2.06 6.87 -6.67
C ALA A 197 -1.60 6.18 -5.38
N GLU A 198 -2.10 6.63 -4.23
CA GLU A 198 -1.81 6.04 -2.92
C GLU A 198 -2.31 4.59 -2.82
N LEU A 199 -3.59 4.35 -3.14
CA LEU A 199 -4.16 3.01 -3.12
C LEU A 199 -3.40 2.07 -4.07
N ALA A 200 -2.99 2.57 -5.22
CA ALA A 200 -2.22 1.81 -6.20
C ALA A 200 -0.82 1.41 -5.68
N ALA A 201 -0.08 2.36 -5.11
CA ALA A 201 1.24 2.10 -4.53
C ALA A 201 1.15 1.07 -3.38
N LYS A 202 0.22 1.29 -2.45
CA LYS A 202 -0.01 0.38 -1.31
C LYS A 202 -0.48 -1.00 -1.76
N ASN A 203 -1.36 -1.08 -2.77
CA ASN A 203 -1.81 -2.37 -3.31
C ASN A 203 -0.66 -3.14 -3.94
N ALA A 204 0.17 -2.48 -4.72
CA ALA A 204 1.35 -3.07 -5.33
C ALA A 204 2.33 -3.61 -4.27
N ALA A 205 2.59 -2.84 -3.20
CA ALA A 205 3.45 -3.27 -2.10
C ALA A 205 2.87 -4.50 -1.36
N LEU A 206 1.59 -4.45 -1.00
CA LEU A 206 0.93 -5.57 -0.30
C LEU A 206 0.89 -6.85 -1.12
N LEU A 207 0.61 -6.77 -2.44
CA LEU A 207 0.64 -7.93 -3.31
C LEU A 207 2.05 -8.47 -3.51
N THR A 208 3.08 -7.62 -3.51
CA THR A 208 4.47 -8.07 -3.52
C THR A 208 4.78 -8.93 -2.29
N ILE A 209 4.31 -8.53 -1.10
CA ILE A 209 4.48 -9.33 0.12
C ILE A 209 3.74 -10.68 0.02
N VAL A 210 2.51 -10.68 -0.52
CA VAL A 210 1.71 -11.91 -0.70
C VAL A 210 2.41 -12.89 -1.65
N ASN A 211 2.84 -12.41 -2.81
CA ASN A 211 3.43 -13.24 -3.86
C ASN A 211 4.80 -13.81 -3.47
N HIS A 212 5.56 -13.09 -2.64
CA HIS A 212 6.85 -13.60 -2.14
C HIS A 212 6.70 -14.92 -1.38
N ASP A 213 5.60 -15.12 -0.66
CA ASP A 213 5.33 -16.36 0.09
C ASP A 213 5.01 -17.54 -0.81
N GLU A 214 4.34 -17.31 -1.95
CA GLU A 214 3.95 -18.37 -2.86
C GLU A 214 5.15 -18.95 -3.64
N HIS A 215 6.23 -18.19 -3.73
CA HIS A 215 7.46 -18.61 -4.41
C HIS A 215 8.56 -19.11 -3.46
N ALA A 216 8.39 -18.96 -2.15
CA ALA A 216 9.34 -19.43 -1.12
C ALA A 216 8.98 -20.82 -0.55
N GLN A 217 7.94 -21.46 -1.06
CA GLN A 217 7.54 -22.84 -0.80
C GLN A 217 7.92 -23.72 -1.98
#